data_0f25513f159c1f95c24572ef32cfec85
#
_entry.id   0f25513f159c1f95c24572ef32cfec85
#
_cell.length_a   1.000
_cell.length_b   1.000
_cell.length_c   1.000
_cell.angle_alpha   90.00
_cell.angle_beta   90.00
_cell.angle_gamma   90.00
#
_symmetry.space_group_name_H-M   'P 1'
#
loop_
_entity.id
_entity.type
_entity.pdbx_description
1 polymer ?
#
loop_
_entity_poly.entity_id
_entity_poly.type
_entity_poly.pdbx_seq_one_letter_code
_entity_poly.pdbx_strand_id
1 'polypeptide(L)'
;ACSPQLLLADEPTTALDVTIQAQVLDLIKDLKKKYNTSMILITHDLGVIAKLCDRVLVMYGGKIVERGSVDEIFYDTAHPYTKGLMHSIAKLDTAKGHKLQPIEGTPPDLFAPPKGCPFAARCEYCMEICKDMPPQTYELSKEHETCCWLQHEYAPDTDMRRKVTEKGEV
;
A
#
# COMPACT_ATOMS: atom_id res chain seq x y z
N ALA A 1 -11.38 -5.34 -30.43
CA ALA A 1 -10.44 -5.22 -29.30
C ALA A 1 -9.23 -6.11 -29.58
N CYS A 2 -8.03 -5.58 -29.34
CA CYS A 2 -6.76 -6.22 -29.76
C CYS A 2 -6.28 -7.36 -28.85
N SER A 3 -7.11 -7.91 -27.96
CA SER A 3 -6.76 -8.96 -26.98
C SER A 3 -5.40 -8.67 -26.29
N PRO A 4 -5.28 -7.61 -25.49
CA PRO A 4 -4.02 -7.21 -24.89
C PRO A 4 -3.56 -8.23 -23.84
N GLN A 5 -2.26 -8.41 -23.69
CA GLN A 5 -1.67 -9.22 -22.63
C GLN A 5 -1.68 -8.50 -21.27
N LEU A 6 -1.67 -7.17 -21.29
CA LEU A 6 -1.70 -6.30 -20.11
C LEU A 6 -2.74 -5.20 -20.28
N LEU A 7 -3.60 -5.02 -19.29
CA LEU A 7 -4.56 -3.94 -19.19
C LEU A 7 -4.13 -2.97 -18.07
N LEU A 8 -4.07 -1.69 -18.39
CA LEU A 8 -3.89 -0.62 -17.41
C LEU A 8 -5.27 0.03 -17.17
N ALA A 9 -5.74 0.00 -15.93
CA ALA A 9 -6.99 0.60 -15.51
C ALA A 9 -6.68 1.69 -14.45
N ASP A 10 -6.81 2.93 -14.87
CA ASP A 10 -6.56 4.10 -14.02
C ASP A 10 -7.91 4.63 -13.51
N GLU A 11 -8.15 4.47 -12.22
CA GLU A 11 -9.38 4.84 -11.51
C GLU A 11 -10.69 4.44 -12.25
N PRO A 12 -10.86 3.19 -12.67
CA PRO A 12 -11.93 2.78 -13.58
C PRO A 12 -13.33 2.91 -12.99
N THR A 13 -13.45 3.11 -11.69
CA THR A 13 -14.73 3.21 -10.97
C THR A 13 -14.97 4.58 -10.35
N THR A 14 -14.09 5.55 -10.60
CA THR A 14 -14.25 6.92 -10.08
C THR A 14 -15.53 7.55 -10.65
N ALA A 15 -16.28 8.24 -9.79
CA ALA A 15 -17.56 8.88 -10.08
C ALA A 15 -18.72 7.93 -10.48
N LEU A 16 -18.60 6.63 -10.24
CA LEU A 16 -19.70 5.67 -10.38
C LEU A 16 -20.44 5.50 -9.05
N ASP A 17 -21.75 5.29 -9.12
CA ASP A 17 -22.49 4.82 -7.94
C ASP A 17 -22.09 3.39 -7.55
N VAL A 18 -22.32 3.02 -6.28
CA VAL A 18 -21.87 1.75 -5.69
C VAL A 18 -22.37 0.52 -6.47
N THR A 19 -23.56 0.60 -7.05
CA THR A 19 -24.15 -0.51 -7.81
C THR A 19 -23.47 -0.69 -9.14
N ILE A 20 -23.26 0.39 -9.88
CA ILE A 20 -22.55 0.36 -11.16
C ILE A 20 -21.07 0.01 -10.95
N GLN A 21 -20.43 0.53 -9.89
CA GLN A 21 -19.09 0.15 -9.52
C GLN A 21 -18.96 -1.38 -9.37
N ALA A 22 -19.85 -2.02 -8.62
CA ALA A 22 -19.84 -3.47 -8.44
C ALA A 22 -19.95 -4.23 -9.77
N GLN A 23 -20.85 -3.81 -10.66
CA GLN A 23 -21.03 -4.42 -11.99
C GLN A 23 -19.79 -4.28 -12.87
N VAL A 24 -19.14 -3.10 -12.86
CA VAL A 24 -17.90 -2.86 -13.61
C VAL A 24 -16.76 -3.74 -13.10
N LEU A 25 -16.63 -3.88 -11.77
CA LEU A 25 -15.61 -4.73 -11.17
C LEU A 25 -15.81 -6.21 -11.51
N ASP A 26 -17.05 -6.70 -11.49
CA ASP A 26 -17.38 -8.07 -11.89
C ASP A 26 -17.07 -8.30 -13.37
N LEU A 27 -17.42 -7.34 -14.23
CA LEU A 27 -17.07 -7.39 -15.65
C LEU A 27 -15.56 -7.46 -15.88
N ILE A 28 -14.78 -6.63 -15.18
CA ILE A 28 -13.31 -6.64 -15.24
C ILE A 28 -12.76 -8.01 -14.83
N LYS A 29 -13.29 -8.60 -13.76
CA LYS A 29 -12.90 -9.92 -13.27
C LYS A 29 -13.17 -11.01 -14.30
N ASP A 30 -14.32 -10.98 -14.94
CA ASP A 30 -14.70 -11.93 -15.98
C ASP A 30 -13.83 -11.78 -17.23
N LEU A 31 -13.53 -10.54 -17.64
CA LEU A 31 -12.63 -10.27 -18.75
C LEU A 31 -11.20 -10.75 -18.49
N LYS A 32 -10.66 -10.50 -17.27
CA LYS A 32 -9.34 -11.00 -16.83
C LYS A 32 -9.28 -12.54 -17.00
N LYS A 33 -10.31 -13.26 -16.53
CA LYS A 33 -10.37 -14.71 -16.63
C LYS A 33 -10.54 -15.21 -18.08
N LYS A 34 -11.49 -14.60 -18.82
CA LYS A 34 -11.84 -15.06 -20.18
C LYS A 34 -10.69 -14.89 -21.17
N TYR A 35 -9.92 -13.81 -21.05
CA TYR A 35 -8.84 -13.49 -21.98
C TYR A 35 -7.44 -13.76 -21.42
N ASN A 36 -7.34 -14.30 -20.22
CA ASN A 36 -6.06 -14.55 -19.50
C ASN A 36 -5.14 -13.32 -19.56
N THR A 37 -5.72 -12.13 -19.31
CA THR A 37 -5.04 -10.84 -19.38
C THR A 37 -4.56 -10.44 -17.98
N SER A 38 -3.30 -10.01 -17.88
CA SER A 38 -2.79 -9.36 -16.65
C SER A 38 -3.34 -7.94 -16.55
N MET A 39 -3.53 -7.45 -15.31
CA MET A 39 -4.06 -6.10 -15.10
C MET A 39 -3.25 -5.35 -14.05
N ILE A 40 -2.97 -4.09 -14.32
CA ILE A 40 -2.54 -3.11 -13.33
C ILE A 40 -3.72 -2.19 -13.06
N LEU A 41 -4.19 -2.17 -11.82
CA LEU A 41 -5.27 -1.32 -11.36
C LEU A 41 -4.72 -0.19 -10.51
N ILE A 42 -4.96 1.05 -10.90
CA ILE A 42 -4.62 2.24 -10.12
C ILE A 42 -5.92 2.72 -9.47
N THR A 43 -5.93 2.77 -8.14
CA THR A 43 -7.12 3.18 -7.38
C THR A 43 -6.73 3.58 -5.95
N HIS A 44 -7.56 4.43 -5.34
CA HIS A 44 -7.50 4.75 -3.92
C HIS A 44 -8.54 3.95 -3.09
N ASP A 45 -9.34 3.11 -3.73
CA ASP A 45 -10.37 2.30 -3.07
C ASP A 45 -9.81 0.95 -2.63
N LEU A 46 -9.52 0.84 -1.32
CA LEU A 46 -8.98 -0.37 -0.71
C LEU A 46 -9.95 -1.55 -0.76
N GLY A 47 -11.26 -1.30 -0.80
CA GLY A 47 -12.27 -2.35 -0.97
C GLY A 47 -12.22 -2.99 -2.36
N VAL A 48 -11.90 -2.20 -3.37
CA VAL A 48 -11.67 -2.68 -4.74
C VAL A 48 -10.41 -3.51 -4.81
N ILE A 49 -9.31 -3.04 -4.19
CA ILE A 49 -8.04 -3.77 -4.12
C ILE A 49 -8.23 -5.14 -3.49
N ALA A 50 -8.90 -5.21 -2.33
CA ALA A 50 -9.15 -6.47 -1.62
C ALA A 50 -9.94 -7.50 -2.44
N LYS A 51 -10.78 -7.06 -3.38
CA LYS A 51 -11.64 -7.95 -4.20
C LYS A 51 -11.00 -8.43 -5.50
N LEU A 52 -10.11 -7.64 -6.10
CA LEU A 52 -9.64 -7.85 -7.47
C LEU A 52 -8.15 -8.13 -7.59
N CYS A 53 -7.34 -7.65 -6.66
CA CYS A 53 -5.89 -7.70 -6.76
C CYS A 53 -5.33 -8.95 -6.08
N ASP A 54 -4.25 -9.47 -6.64
CA ASP A 54 -3.45 -10.54 -6.04
C ASP A 54 -2.27 -9.92 -5.25
N ARG A 55 -1.71 -8.81 -5.77
CA ARG A 55 -0.58 -8.07 -5.20
C ARG A 55 -0.87 -6.58 -5.18
N VAL A 56 -0.26 -5.89 -4.23
CA VAL A 56 -0.45 -4.45 -4.02
C VAL A 56 0.91 -3.74 -3.98
N LEU A 57 0.97 -2.57 -4.61
CA LEU A 57 2.06 -1.62 -4.47
C LEU A 57 1.50 -0.35 -3.85
N VAL A 58 1.96 0.00 -2.66
CA VAL A 58 1.56 1.23 -1.98
C VAL A 58 2.51 2.34 -2.36
N MET A 59 1.97 3.43 -2.90
CA MET A 59 2.75 4.58 -3.36
C MET A 59 2.51 5.80 -2.47
N TYR A 60 3.58 6.53 -2.19
CA TYR A 60 3.52 7.82 -1.50
C TYR A 60 4.61 8.76 -2.01
N GLY A 61 4.25 10.00 -2.31
CA GLY A 61 5.20 11.01 -2.82
C GLY A 61 5.97 10.55 -4.07
N GLY A 62 5.33 9.82 -4.98
CA GLY A 62 5.93 9.30 -6.22
C GLY A 62 6.87 8.10 -6.02
N LYS A 63 6.93 7.51 -4.83
CA LYS A 63 7.76 6.34 -4.52
C LYS A 63 6.89 5.17 -4.07
N ILE A 64 7.31 3.94 -4.40
CA ILE A 64 6.75 2.74 -3.79
C ILE A 64 7.34 2.64 -2.39
N VAL A 65 6.48 2.64 -1.38
CA VAL A 65 6.87 2.57 0.03
C VAL A 65 6.70 1.18 0.62
N GLU A 66 5.78 0.39 0.07
CA GLU A 66 5.55 -1.01 0.47
C GLU A 66 4.96 -1.79 -0.70
N ARG A 67 5.30 -3.06 -0.82
CA ARG A 67 4.67 -3.99 -1.78
C ARG A 67 4.56 -5.38 -1.17
N GLY A 68 3.49 -6.09 -1.53
CA GLY A 68 3.24 -7.44 -1.02
C GLY A 68 2.01 -8.07 -1.63
N SER A 69 1.65 -9.25 -1.18
CA SER A 69 0.33 -9.82 -1.40
C SER A 69 -0.75 -8.97 -0.74
N VAL A 70 -2.00 -9.12 -1.15
CA VAL A 70 -3.12 -8.41 -0.51
C VAL A 70 -3.15 -8.69 0.99
N ASP A 71 -2.97 -9.94 1.40
CA ASP A 71 -3.01 -10.33 2.81
C ASP A 71 -1.87 -9.66 3.62
N GLU A 72 -0.63 -9.64 3.09
CA GLU A 72 0.50 -8.97 3.76
C GLU A 72 0.24 -7.47 3.94
N ILE A 73 -0.26 -6.81 2.89
CA ILE A 73 -0.54 -5.36 2.95
C ILE A 73 -1.70 -5.04 3.92
N PHE A 74 -2.74 -5.88 3.99
CA PHE A 74 -3.91 -5.61 4.82
C PHE A 74 -3.75 -6.05 6.28
N TYR A 75 -3.00 -7.12 6.55
CA TYR A 75 -2.93 -7.74 7.88
C TYR A 75 -1.54 -7.71 8.52
N ASP A 76 -0.48 -7.50 7.72
CA ASP A 76 0.91 -7.48 8.20
C ASP A 76 1.70 -6.27 7.67
N THR A 77 1.04 -5.10 7.65
CA THR A 77 1.65 -3.85 7.18
C THR A 77 2.98 -3.57 7.87
N ALA A 78 3.98 -3.14 7.11
CA ALA A 78 5.33 -2.84 7.61
C ALA A 78 5.76 -1.38 7.41
N HIS A 79 4.96 -0.57 6.69
CA HIS A 79 5.21 0.85 6.52
C HIS A 79 4.18 1.69 7.28
N PRO A 80 4.58 2.72 8.06
CA PRO A 80 3.64 3.55 8.82
C PRO A 80 2.56 4.24 7.99
N TYR A 81 2.85 4.60 6.75
CA TYR A 81 1.84 5.14 5.83
C TYR A 81 0.76 4.11 5.50
N THR A 82 1.15 2.88 5.17
CA THR A 82 0.21 1.77 4.89
C THR A 82 -0.67 1.48 6.11
N LYS A 83 -0.06 1.45 7.31
CA LYS A 83 -0.80 1.31 8.57
C LYS A 83 -1.84 2.43 8.74
N GLY A 84 -1.47 3.68 8.47
CA GLY A 84 -2.38 4.82 8.50
C GLY A 84 -3.54 4.68 7.50
N LEU A 85 -3.26 4.19 6.29
CA LEU A 85 -4.31 3.90 5.29
C LEU A 85 -5.29 2.84 5.81
N MET A 86 -4.78 1.73 6.37
CA MET A 86 -5.63 0.66 6.92
C MET A 86 -6.48 1.15 8.09
N HIS A 87 -5.97 2.03 8.95
CA HIS A 87 -6.74 2.62 10.05
C HIS A 87 -7.81 3.62 9.59
N SER A 88 -7.63 4.21 8.41
CA SER A 88 -8.61 5.13 7.82
C SER A 88 -9.80 4.42 7.16
N ILE A 89 -9.73 3.09 6.98
CA ILE A 89 -10.87 2.31 6.49
C ILE A 89 -11.86 2.15 7.64
N ALA A 90 -13.09 2.60 7.42
CA ALA A 90 -14.18 2.29 8.33
C ALA A 90 -14.39 0.77 8.36
N LYS A 91 -14.01 0.12 9.45
CA LYS A 91 -14.41 -1.26 9.71
C LYS A 91 -15.91 -1.25 9.93
N LEU A 92 -16.67 -1.72 8.95
CA LEU A 92 -18.14 -1.84 9.02
C LEU A 92 -18.62 -2.67 10.24
N ASP A 93 -17.70 -3.46 10.84
CA ASP A 93 -17.97 -4.37 11.95
C ASP A 93 -17.61 -3.82 13.36
N THR A 94 -17.08 -2.61 13.48
CA THR A 94 -16.79 -2.09 14.81
C THR A 94 -18.01 -1.36 15.37
N ALA A 95 -18.74 -2.07 16.22
CA ALA A 95 -19.73 -1.48 17.09
C ALA A 95 -19.20 -0.19 17.75
N LYS A 96 -19.85 0.92 17.48
CA LYS A 96 -19.87 2.20 18.18
C LYS A 96 -18.56 2.65 18.84
N GLY A 97 -17.80 3.53 18.19
CA GLY A 97 -16.93 4.44 18.92
C GLY A 97 -15.50 4.66 18.42
N HIS A 98 -14.97 3.92 17.44
CA HIS A 98 -13.67 4.25 16.89
C HIS A 98 -13.78 5.40 15.90
N LYS A 99 -13.31 6.59 16.31
CA LYS A 99 -13.11 7.73 15.40
C LYS A 99 -12.12 7.31 14.32
N LEU A 100 -12.47 7.55 13.06
CA LEU A 100 -11.53 7.50 11.94
C LEU A 100 -10.37 8.43 12.28
N GLN A 101 -9.16 7.90 12.28
CA GLN A 101 -7.95 8.70 12.47
C GLN A 101 -7.37 9.01 11.10
N PRO A 102 -7.57 10.22 10.57
CA PRO A 102 -6.94 10.60 9.32
C PRO A 102 -5.43 10.70 9.52
N ILE A 103 -4.66 10.43 8.47
CA ILE A 103 -3.22 10.68 8.48
C ILE A 103 -3.03 12.20 8.52
N GLU A 104 -2.54 12.74 9.64
CA GLU A 104 -2.34 14.17 9.85
C GLU A 104 -1.25 14.75 8.94
N GLY A 105 -1.29 16.06 8.73
CA GLY A 105 -0.29 16.82 7.98
C GLY A 105 -0.52 16.81 6.46
N THR A 106 0.35 17.55 5.75
CA THR A 106 0.28 17.78 4.31
C THR A 106 1.21 16.80 3.55
N PRO A 107 0.80 16.25 2.40
CA PRO A 107 1.69 15.50 1.52
C PRO A 107 2.90 16.34 1.09
N PRO A 108 4.04 15.70 0.73
CA PRO A 108 5.22 16.42 0.28
C PRO A 108 4.98 17.12 -1.05
N ASP A 109 5.68 18.23 -1.25
CA ASP A 109 5.74 18.89 -2.54
C ASP A 109 6.52 18.00 -3.53
N LEU A 110 5.87 17.61 -4.62
CA LEU A 110 6.49 16.76 -5.65
C LEU A 110 7.48 17.54 -6.54
N PHE A 111 7.40 18.88 -6.58
CA PHE A 111 8.37 19.71 -7.28
C PHE A 111 9.66 19.94 -6.47
N ALA A 112 9.56 19.81 -5.13
CA ALA A 112 10.69 19.90 -4.22
C ALA A 112 10.67 18.68 -3.26
N PRO A 113 10.90 17.47 -3.76
CA PRO A 113 10.80 16.25 -2.95
C PRO A 113 11.82 16.26 -1.80
N PRO A 114 11.46 15.74 -0.62
CA PRO A 114 12.39 15.66 0.50
C PRO A 114 13.58 14.76 0.16
N LYS A 115 14.75 15.07 0.75
CA LYS A 115 15.97 14.27 0.58
C LYS A 115 15.84 12.86 1.12
N GLY A 116 15.13 12.72 2.24
CA GLY A 116 14.96 11.46 2.96
C GLY A 116 13.67 10.72 2.59
N CYS A 117 13.07 10.09 3.58
CA CYS A 117 11.80 9.40 3.43
C CYS A 117 10.67 10.38 3.07
N PRO A 118 9.90 10.17 2.00
CA PRO A 118 8.84 11.09 1.62
C PRO A 118 7.73 11.22 2.68
N PHE A 119 7.56 10.21 3.53
CA PHE A 119 6.57 10.20 4.59
C PHE A 119 7.09 10.77 5.94
N ALA A 120 8.38 11.11 6.06
CA ALA A 120 9.01 11.51 7.32
C ALA A 120 8.25 12.61 8.09
N ALA A 121 7.78 13.65 7.39
CA ALA A 121 7.08 14.79 8.00
C ALA A 121 5.72 14.43 8.65
N ARG A 122 5.15 13.27 8.31
CA ARG A 122 3.83 12.79 8.79
C ARG A 122 3.93 11.49 9.57
N CYS A 123 5.15 10.97 9.74
CA CYS A 123 5.40 9.67 10.36
C CYS A 123 5.54 9.81 11.89
N GLU A 124 4.68 9.14 12.64
CA GLU A 124 4.77 9.09 14.10
C GLU A 124 6.05 8.39 14.62
N TYR A 125 6.66 7.55 13.78
CA TYR A 125 7.92 6.84 14.07
C TYR A 125 9.15 7.52 13.45
N CYS A 126 9.05 8.81 13.05
CA CYS A 126 10.12 9.48 12.33
C CYS A 126 11.40 9.56 13.16
N MET A 127 12.49 9.04 12.59
CA MET A 127 13.85 9.15 13.14
C MET A 127 14.63 10.23 12.38
N GLU A 128 15.75 10.74 12.94
CA GLU A 128 16.58 11.75 12.26
C GLU A 128 17.05 11.30 10.87
N ILE A 129 17.46 10.03 10.74
CA ILE A 129 17.89 9.45 9.46
C ILE A 129 16.79 9.54 8.39
N CYS A 130 15.52 9.48 8.79
CA CYS A 130 14.39 9.58 7.86
C CYS A 130 14.30 10.94 7.16
N LYS A 131 14.84 12.01 7.77
CA LYS A 131 14.82 13.35 7.21
C LYS A 131 15.91 13.55 6.16
N ASP A 132 17.04 12.88 6.33
CA ASP A 132 18.26 13.15 5.55
C ASP A 132 18.52 12.10 4.48
N MET A 133 18.11 10.84 4.71
CA MET A 133 18.42 9.72 3.83
C MET A 133 17.16 8.93 3.44
N PRO A 134 17.00 8.61 2.13
CA PRO A 134 15.92 7.73 1.69
C PRO A 134 16.17 6.32 2.23
N PRO A 135 15.12 5.63 2.73
CA PRO A 135 15.26 4.25 3.16
C PRO A 135 15.56 3.33 1.98
N GLN A 136 16.39 2.32 2.21
CA GLN A 136 16.52 1.22 1.27
C GLN A 136 15.31 0.29 1.34
N THR A 137 15.22 -0.62 0.37
CA THR A 137 14.21 -1.68 0.38
C THR A 137 14.63 -2.81 1.31
N TYR A 138 13.75 -3.20 2.21
CA TYR A 138 13.90 -4.35 3.11
C TYR A 138 12.95 -5.46 2.69
N GLU A 139 13.49 -6.65 2.43
CA GLU A 139 12.72 -7.86 2.15
C GLU A 139 12.27 -8.47 3.47
N LEU A 140 10.95 -8.59 3.67
CA LEU A 140 10.34 -9.16 4.87
C LEU A 140 9.90 -10.61 4.64
N SER A 141 9.44 -10.90 3.44
CA SER A 141 9.13 -12.23 2.95
C SER A 141 9.52 -12.37 1.49
N LYS A 142 9.18 -13.48 0.86
CA LYS A 142 9.41 -13.73 -0.57
C LYS A 142 8.70 -12.72 -1.47
N GLU A 143 7.57 -12.19 -1.03
CA GLU A 143 6.72 -11.27 -1.81
C GLU A 143 6.51 -9.92 -1.13
N HIS A 144 6.85 -9.78 0.17
CA HIS A 144 6.64 -8.58 0.96
C HIS A 144 7.94 -7.78 1.12
N GLU A 145 7.89 -6.54 0.69
CA GLU A 145 9.01 -5.59 0.81
C GLU A 145 8.51 -4.22 1.27
N THR A 146 9.35 -3.51 2.01
CA THR A 146 9.06 -2.16 2.47
C THR A 146 10.28 -1.25 2.39
N CYS A 147 10.06 0.03 2.10
CA CYS A 147 11.07 1.08 2.13
C CYS A 147 10.92 1.88 3.43
N CYS A 148 11.37 1.31 4.56
CA CYS A 148 11.24 1.93 5.87
C CYS A 148 12.45 1.63 6.76
N TRP A 149 13.07 2.67 7.33
CA TRP A 149 14.18 2.55 8.25
C TRP A 149 13.87 1.80 9.55
N LEU A 150 12.59 1.64 9.92
CA LEU A 150 12.18 0.83 11.07
C LEU A 150 12.54 -0.65 10.92
N GLN A 151 12.81 -1.11 9.70
CA GLN A 151 13.22 -2.50 9.43
C GLN A 151 14.73 -2.71 9.51
N HIS A 152 15.51 -1.63 9.71
CA HIS A 152 16.95 -1.72 9.88
C HIS A 152 17.31 -2.39 11.23
N GLU A 153 18.42 -3.13 11.29
CA GLU A 153 18.86 -3.88 12.48
C GLU A 153 19.06 -2.99 13.73
N TYR A 154 19.47 -1.73 13.53
CA TYR A 154 19.68 -0.73 14.61
C TYR A 154 18.45 0.15 14.87
N ALA A 155 17.33 -0.12 14.22
CA ALA A 155 16.10 0.63 14.48
C ALA A 155 15.56 0.31 15.88
N PRO A 156 14.88 1.28 16.53
CA PRO A 156 14.23 1.05 17.81
C PRO A 156 13.18 -0.07 17.69
N ASP A 157 12.98 -0.79 18.79
CA ASP A 157 11.94 -1.81 18.85
C ASP A 157 10.56 -1.14 18.91
N THR A 158 9.75 -1.39 17.90
CA THR A 158 8.41 -0.81 17.73
C THR A 158 7.45 -1.88 17.21
N ASP A 159 6.15 -1.63 17.33
CA ASP A 159 5.11 -2.51 16.77
C ASP A 159 5.15 -2.60 15.22
N MET A 160 5.87 -1.67 14.57
CA MET A 160 6.07 -1.66 13.12
C MET A 160 7.31 -2.44 12.65
N ARG A 161 8.22 -2.76 13.58
CA ARG A 161 9.42 -3.51 13.24
C ARG A 161 9.10 -4.99 13.08
N ARG A 162 9.37 -5.53 11.90
CA ARG A 162 9.30 -6.97 11.66
C ARG A 162 10.65 -7.59 11.96
N LYS A 163 10.65 -8.75 12.60
CA LYS A 163 11.87 -9.57 12.69
C LYS A 163 12.12 -10.13 11.31
N VAL A 164 13.12 -9.58 10.61
CA VAL A 164 13.62 -10.18 9.37
C VAL A 164 14.04 -11.60 9.74
N THR A 165 13.38 -12.60 9.18
CA THR A 165 13.83 -13.97 9.32
C THR A 165 15.16 -14.06 8.57
N GLU A 166 16.26 -14.16 9.32
CA GLU A 166 17.56 -14.47 8.73
C GLU A 166 17.36 -15.66 7.80
N LYS A 167 17.78 -15.51 6.54
CA LYS A 167 17.79 -16.62 5.59
C LYS A 167 18.59 -17.73 6.24
N GLY A 168 17.89 -18.80 6.63
CA GLY A 168 18.56 -19.99 7.14
C GLY A 168 19.63 -20.42 6.15
N GLU A 169 20.85 -20.46 6.61
CA GLU A 169 21.91 -21.23 5.97
C GLU A 169 21.43 -22.68 5.85
N VAL A 170 21.32 -23.16 4.61
CA VAL A 170 21.27 -24.58 4.28
C VAL A 170 22.51 -24.90 3.46
#